data_100df7a6429e4de846022f835015a324
#
_entry.id   100df7a6429e4de846022f835015a324
#
_cell.length_a   1.000
_cell.length_b   1.000
_cell.length_c   1.000
_cell.angle_alpha   90.00
_cell.angle_beta   90.00
_cell.angle_gamma   90.00
#
_symmetry.space_group_name_H-M   'P 1'
#
loop_
_entity.id
_entity.type
_entity.pdbx_description
1 polymer ?
#
loop_
_entity_poly.entity_id
_entity_poly.type
_entity_poly.pdbx_seq_one_letter_code
_entity_poly.pdbx_strand_id
1 'polypeptide(L)'
;MMSENRGLFTLDAAQAYLAAEPEMAVEKLSDRLYTISDGQVRTIFLEGDSSVIAFDTFGTPGRARAYGKAVAAAVPGKAIGTIIYSHDHLDHAGFAADLAADAEVIADELCAKVIKLRSAQGQTQPTRVLVGERHELNIDGVDLVLLNPGPTHGSGNLAAYFLEEKTFFSSDTILASAKYGFMPDYHFANFVKYMRGFLELDWDRFIPGRFEVCDRASFERGVNFIEAVMTACQHAFVNFVPIWAYEPMKGFCIEQLGESFGDLEGFEGHVGQMAIRIVHHYLMGGWGLEDTPEPSVLLADEIRL
;
A
#
# COMPACT_ATOMS: atom_id res chain seq x y z
N MET A 1 18.72 -17.62 15.15
CA MET A 1 19.44 -16.93 14.07
C MET A 1 18.65 -15.66 13.77
N MET A 2 19.09 -14.51 14.22
CA MET A 2 18.54 -13.22 13.83
C MET A 2 19.18 -12.86 12.49
N SER A 3 18.61 -13.38 11.40
CA SER A 3 19.18 -13.24 10.07
C SER A 3 18.56 -12.06 9.32
N GLU A 4 19.41 -11.39 8.64
CA GLU A 4 19.30 -10.73 7.33
C GLU A 4 18.47 -9.47 7.15
N ASN A 5 17.45 -9.16 7.96
CA ASN A 5 16.77 -7.86 7.84
C ASN A 5 17.42 -6.72 8.65
N ARG A 6 18.53 -6.95 9.34
CA ARG A 6 19.28 -5.90 10.06
C ARG A 6 19.87 -4.86 9.11
N GLY A 7 20.13 -5.23 7.87
CA GLY A 7 20.71 -4.32 6.89
C GLY A 7 19.86 -3.12 6.53
N LEU A 8 18.54 -3.27 6.45
CA LEU A 8 17.63 -2.19 6.05
C LEU A 8 17.44 -1.10 7.12
N PHE A 9 17.80 -1.37 8.35
CA PHE A 9 17.66 -0.42 9.47
C PHE A 9 18.97 0.25 9.88
N THR A 10 20.08 -0.02 9.20
CA THR A 10 21.31 0.73 9.38
C THR A 10 21.31 1.98 8.51
N LEU A 11 21.99 3.04 8.95
CA LEU A 11 22.11 4.28 8.16
C LEU A 11 22.75 4.02 6.79
N ASP A 12 23.80 3.20 6.74
CA ASP A 12 24.50 2.87 5.50
C ASP A 12 23.61 2.11 4.52
N ALA A 13 22.80 1.16 5.01
CA ALA A 13 21.86 0.41 4.19
C ALA A 13 20.73 1.32 3.67
N ALA A 14 20.23 2.23 4.50
CA ALA A 14 19.24 3.22 4.08
C ALA A 14 19.81 4.17 3.03
N GLN A 15 21.04 4.64 3.19
CA GLN A 15 21.71 5.49 2.21
C GLN A 15 21.98 4.75 0.90
N ALA A 16 22.43 3.49 0.97
CA ALA A 16 22.60 2.64 -0.22
C ALA A 16 21.28 2.41 -0.94
N TYR A 17 20.21 2.12 -0.21
CA TYR A 17 18.86 1.98 -0.76
C TYR A 17 18.40 3.26 -1.48
N LEU A 18 18.56 4.42 -0.84
CA LEU A 18 18.15 5.70 -1.42
C LEU A 18 18.97 6.08 -2.67
N ALA A 19 20.24 5.72 -2.71
CA ALA A 19 21.13 6.01 -3.82
C ALA A 19 21.00 5.03 -5.00
N ALA A 20 20.39 3.86 -4.79
CA ALA A 20 20.34 2.80 -5.80
C ALA A 20 19.46 3.18 -7.00
N GLU A 21 19.89 2.73 -8.18
CA GLU A 21 19.11 2.65 -9.41
C GLU A 21 19.00 1.15 -9.76
N PRO A 22 18.03 0.43 -9.19
CA PRO A 22 17.96 -1.01 -9.32
C PRO A 22 17.50 -1.45 -10.71
N GLU A 23 17.79 -2.69 -11.06
CA GLU A 23 17.12 -3.36 -12.15
C GLU A 23 15.66 -3.64 -11.76
N MET A 24 14.72 -3.28 -12.63
CA MET A 24 13.30 -3.49 -12.41
C MET A 24 12.84 -4.78 -13.06
N ALA A 25 12.15 -5.62 -12.28
CA ALA A 25 11.46 -6.80 -12.82
C ALA A 25 10.11 -6.38 -13.40
N VAL A 26 9.91 -6.62 -14.69
CA VAL A 26 8.65 -6.33 -15.40
C VAL A 26 8.01 -7.64 -15.82
N GLU A 27 6.72 -7.78 -15.56
CA GLU A 27 5.89 -8.90 -16.00
C GLU A 27 4.65 -8.39 -16.74
N LYS A 28 4.41 -8.91 -17.94
CA LYS A 28 3.19 -8.61 -18.71
C LYS A 28 2.07 -9.53 -18.25
N LEU A 29 0.97 -8.96 -17.77
CA LEU A 29 -0.17 -9.70 -17.20
C LEU A 29 -1.32 -9.89 -18.17
N SER A 30 -1.52 -8.94 -19.09
CA SER A 30 -2.49 -8.99 -20.19
C SER A 30 -1.98 -8.21 -21.40
N ASP A 31 -2.83 -8.00 -22.40
CA ASP A 31 -2.42 -7.24 -23.59
C ASP A 31 -1.91 -5.84 -23.26
N ARG A 32 -2.47 -5.18 -22.26
CA ARG A 32 -2.15 -3.79 -21.87
C ARG A 32 -1.62 -3.65 -20.44
N LEU A 33 -1.85 -4.61 -19.55
CA LEU A 33 -1.50 -4.51 -18.13
C LEU A 33 -0.15 -5.17 -17.83
N TYR A 34 0.70 -4.45 -17.11
CA TYR A 34 2.00 -4.91 -16.64
C TYR A 34 2.14 -4.67 -15.14
N THR A 35 2.88 -5.54 -14.45
CA THR A 35 3.40 -5.23 -13.11
C THR A 35 4.90 -5.03 -13.15
N ILE A 36 5.41 -4.19 -12.23
CA ILE A 36 6.81 -3.85 -12.12
C ILE A 36 7.23 -3.80 -10.66
N SER A 37 8.42 -4.31 -10.34
CA SER A 37 8.94 -4.37 -8.97
C SER A 37 10.44 -4.16 -8.93
N ASP A 38 10.93 -3.53 -7.84
CA ASP A 38 12.35 -3.46 -7.47
C ASP A 38 12.76 -4.57 -6.47
N GLY A 39 11.86 -5.55 -6.24
CA GLY A 39 12.02 -6.64 -5.29
C GLY A 39 11.42 -6.34 -3.90
N GLN A 40 11.07 -5.10 -3.60
CA GLN A 40 10.40 -4.70 -2.36
C GLN A 40 9.09 -3.98 -2.64
N VAL A 41 9.14 -2.91 -3.40
CA VAL A 41 7.97 -2.16 -3.88
C VAL A 41 7.51 -2.74 -5.21
N ARG A 42 6.22 -2.80 -5.39
CA ARG A 42 5.55 -3.26 -6.61
C ARG A 42 4.48 -2.27 -7.00
N THR A 43 4.34 -2.07 -8.31
CA THR A 43 3.24 -1.30 -8.87
C THR A 43 2.84 -1.85 -10.23
N ILE A 44 2.01 -1.12 -10.95
CA ILE A 44 1.50 -1.47 -12.28
C ILE A 44 1.71 -0.32 -13.27
N PHE A 45 1.69 -0.67 -14.55
CA PHE A 45 1.50 0.30 -15.63
C PHE A 45 0.69 -0.32 -16.76
N LEU A 46 0.05 0.55 -17.56
CA LEU A 46 -0.79 0.14 -18.67
C LEU A 46 -0.33 0.78 -19.96
N GLU A 47 -0.40 -0.01 -21.02
CA GLU A 47 -0.18 0.46 -22.38
C GLU A 47 -1.47 1.09 -22.94
N GLY A 48 -1.52 2.42 -23.05
CA GLY A 48 -2.57 3.15 -23.74
C GLY A 48 -2.37 3.14 -25.26
N ASP A 49 -3.26 3.80 -25.99
CA ASP A 49 -3.19 3.87 -27.46
C ASP A 49 -1.96 4.63 -27.95
N SER A 50 -1.59 5.71 -27.29
CA SER A 50 -0.49 6.61 -27.67
C SER A 50 0.59 6.79 -26.59
N SER A 51 0.30 6.48 -25.34
CA SER A 51 1.16 6.71 -24.18
C SER A 51 1.07 5.56 -23.18
N VAL A 52 1.80 5.64 -22.08
CA VAL A 52 1.73 4.72 -20.95
C VAL A 52 1.10 5.43 -19.75
N ILE A 53 0.22 4.72 -19.03
CA ILE A 53 -0.36 5.11 -17.75
C ILE A 53 0.41 4.37 -16.66
N ALA A 54 1.16 5.09 -15.82
CA ALA A 54 1.93 4.53 -14.73
C ALA A 54 1.20 4.73 -13.40
N PHE A 55 1.31 3.74 -12.50
CA PHE A 55 0.94 3.92 -11.11
C PHE A 55 2.19 4.07 -10.26
N ASP A 56 2.15 5.00 -9.31
CA ASP A 56 3.25 5.30 -8.39
C ASP A 56 4.60 5.64 -9.07
N THR A 57 5.66 5.81 -8.29
CA THR A 57 6.95 6.33 -8.79
C THR A 57 8.18 5.73 -8.13
N PHE A 58 8.05 4.81 -7.16
CA PHE A 58 9.14 4.17 -6.39
C PHE A 58 9.96 5.10 -5.46
N GLY A 59 9.54 6.34 -5.25
CA GLY A 59 9.98 7.18 -4.13
C GLY A 59 11.42 7.66 -4.09
N THR A 60 12.27 7.34 -5.05
CA THR A 60 13.61 7.92 -5.17
C THR A 60 13.94 8.29 -6.61
N PRO A 61 14.82 9.30 -6.84
CA PRO A 61 15.18 9.70 -8.22
C PRO A 61 15.74 8.54 -9.04
N GLY A 62 16.58 7.69 -8.43
CA GLY A 62 17.19 6.54 -9.12
C GLY A 62 16.14 5.50 -9.52
N ARG A 63 15.22 5.18 -8.62
CA ARG A 63 14.14 4.22 -8.88
C ARG A 63 13.12 4.75 -9.88
N ALA A 64 12.77 6.01 -9.79
CA ALA A 64 11.87 6.65 -10.77
C ALA A 64 12.47 6.57 -12.19
N ARG A 65 13.76 6.88 -12.35
CA ARG A 65 14.46 6.73 -13.65
C ARG A 65 14.56 5.26 -14.09
N ALA A 66 14.83 4.32 -13.16
CA ALA A 66 14.86 2.89 -13.46
C ALA A 66 13.49 2.40 -13.95
N TYR A 67 12.42 2.87 -13.32
CA TYR A 67 11.05 2.60 -13.75
C TYR A 67 10.81 3.11 -15.19
N GLY A 68 11.13 4.36 -15.46
CA GLY A 68 10.98 4.94 -16.81
C GLY A 68 11.74 4.17 -17.88
N LYS A 69 12.99 3.72 -17.58
CA LYS A 69 13.77 2.87 -18.49
C LYS A 69 13.11 1.51 -18.74
N ALA A 70 12.59 0.89 -17.68
CA ALA A 70 11.91 -0.40 -17.78
C ALA A 70 10.61 -0.31 -18.59
N VAL A 71 9.82 0.75 -18.40
CA VAL A 71 8.63 1.04 -19.21
C VAL A 71 9.01 1.23 -20.68
N ALA A 72 10.02 2.04 -20.99
CA ALA A 72 10.47 2.28 -22.36
C ALA A 72 10.97 1.00 -23.06
N ALA A 73 11.54 0.06 -22.29
CA ALA A 73 11.97 -1.23 -22.82
C ALA A 73 10.77 -2.17 -23.06
N ALA A 74 9.77 -2.16 -22.17
CA ALA A 74 8.57 -3.02 -22.25
C ALA A 74 7.58 -2.54 -23.32
N VAL A 75 7.44 -1.21 -23.50
CA VAL A 75 6.50 -0.56 -24.43
C VAL A 75 7.26 0.46 -25.30
N PRO A 76 8.03 -0.01 -26.30
CA PRO A 76 8.84 0.87 -27.12
C PRO A 76 8.01 1.91 -27.91
N GLY A 77 8.48 3.15 -27.92
CA GLY A 77 7.88 4.23 -28.71
C GLY A 77 6.74 4.99 -28.03
N LYS A 78 6.33 4.59 -26.81
CA LYS A 78 5.32 5.30 -26.03
C LYS A 78 5.95 5.89 -24.76
N ALA A 79 5.75 7.18 -24.53
CA ALA A 79 6.16 7.84 -23.30
C ALA A 79 5.09 7.68 -22.21
N ILE A 80 5.48 7.82 -20.94
CA ILE A 80 4.53 7.92 -19.85
C ILE A 80 3.82 9.27 -19.94
N GLY A 81 2.51 9.24 -20.20
CA GLY A 81 1.67 10.44 -20.32
C GLY A 81 0.84 10.73 -19.08
N THR A 82 0.60 9.71 -18.27
CA THR A 82 -0.20 9.83 -17.02
C THR A 82 0.47 9.05 -15.88
N ILE A 83 0.50 9.65 -14.71
CA ILE A 83 0.91 8.99 -13.45
C ILE A 83 -0.28 9.06 -12.49
N ILE A 84 -0.67 7.92 -11.90
CA ILE A 84 -1.73 7.83 -10.90
C ILE A 84 -1.08 7.46 -9.56
N TYR A 85 -1.20 8.31 -8.55
CA TYR A 85 -0.75 7.98 -7.22
C TYR A 85 -1.75 7.08 -6.52
N SER A 86 -1.26 5.95 -6.01
CA SER A 86 -2.08 5.03 -5.20
C SER A 86 -2.38 5.65 -3.83
N HIS A 87 -1.44 6.39 -3.25
CA HIS A 87 -1.56 7.12 -2.01
C HIS A 87 -0.40 8.13 -1.84
N ASP A 88 -0.39 8.85 -0.72
CA ASP A 88 0.50 10.01 -0.53
C ASP A 88 1.92 9.68 -0.05
N HIS A 89 2.24 8.42 0.31
CA HIS A 89 3.55 8.08 0.85
C HIS A 89 4.68 8.30 -0.16
N LEU A 90 5.84 8.77 0.35
CA LEU A 90 6.96 9.18 -0.50
C LEU A 90 7.56 8.04 -1.32
N ASP A 91 7.56 6.82 -0.80
CA ASP A 91 8.05 5.63 -1.50
C ASP A 91 7.12 5.16 -2.65
N HIS A 92 5.93 5.75 -2.75
CA HIS A 92 4.98 5.55 -3.86
C HIS A 92 4.81 6.80 -4.72
N ALA A 93 4.65 7.98 -4.12
CA ALA A 93 4.32 9.23 -4.81
C ALA A 93 5.48 10.25 -4.84
N GLY A 94 6.73 9.82 -4.66
CA GLY A 94 7.90 10.69 -4.72
C GLY A 94 8.58 10.67 -6.10
N PHE A 95 9.10 11.82 -6.52
CA PHE A 95 9.95 11.98 -7.71
C PHE A 95 9.27 11.66 -9.05
N ALA A 96 7.99 12.00 -9.21
CA ALA A 96 7.28 11.82 -10.47
C ALA A 96 7.93 12.58 -11.64
N ALA A 97 8.53 13.74 -11.38
CA ALA A 97 9.26 14.50 -12.41
C ALA A 97 10.51 13.76 -12.93
N ASP A 98 11.14 12.90 -12.09
CA ASP A 98 12.25 12.04 -12.55
C ASP A 98 11.76 10.84 -13.36
N LEU A 99 10.50 10.42 -13.16
CA LEU A 99 9.86 9.38 -13.96
C LEU A 99 9.40 9.93 -15.32
N ALA A 100 8.57 11.00 -15.31
CA ALA A 100 8.03 11.64 -16.50
C ALA A 100 7.62 13.09 -16.15
N ALA A 101 8.47 14.06 -16.49
CA ALA A 101 8.30 15.47 -16.10
C ALA A 101 7.02 16.12 -16.63
N ASP A 102 6.57 15.70 -17.81
CA ASP A 102 5.43 16.30 -18.51
C ASP A 102 4.14 15.49 -18.34
N ALA A 103 4.14 14.42 -17.53
CA ALA A 103 2.96 13.58 -17.31
C ALA A 103 1.87 14.30 -16.51
N GLU A 104 0.60 14.06 -16.86
CA GLU A 104 -0.52 14.38 -15.97
C GLU A 104 -0.41 13.54 -14.69
N VAL A 105 -0.48 14.17 -13.51
CA VAL A 105 -0.46 13.45 -12.22
C VAL A 105 -1.86 13.47 -11.64
N ILE A 106 -2.43 12.28 -11.43
CA ILE A 106 -3.78 12.07 -10.89
C ILE A 106 -3.66 11.52 -9.47
N ALA A 107 -4.47 12.03 -8.53
CA ALA A 107 -4.58 11.49 -7.18
C ALA A 107 -5.97 11.75 -6.57
N ASP A 108 -6.26 11.03 -5.49
CA ASP A 108 -7.39 11.34 -4.63
C ASP A 108 -7.24 12.70 -3.95
N GLU A 109 -8.35 13.35 -3.59
CA GLU A 109 -8.35 14.68 -2.98
C GLU A 109 -7.60 14.73 -1.63
N LEU A 110 -7.71 13.70 -0.80
CA LEU A 110 -7.00 13.63 0.47
C LEU A 110 -5.50 13.39 0.26
N CYS A 111 -5.14 12.52 -0.68
CA CYS A 111 -3.76 12.32 -1.10
C CYS A 111 -3.14 13.66 -1.57
N ALA A 112 -3.82 14.38 -2.47
CA ALA A 112 -3.37 15.68 -2.97
C ALA A 112 -3.20 16.71 -1.83
N LYS A 113 -4.14 16.73 -0.88
CA LYS A 113 -4.10 17.61 0.28
C LYS A 113 -2.92 17.30 1.19
N VAL A 114 -2.66 16.03 1.50
CA VAL A 114 -1.52 15.62 2.34
C VAL A 114 -0.19 15.97 1.65
N ILE A 115 -0.05 15.70 0.36
CA ILE A 115 1.13 16.07 -0.43
C ILE A 115 1.39 17.58 -0.34
N LYS A 116 0.35 18.38 -0.51
CA LYS A 116 0.43 19.84 -0.41
C LYS A 116 0.87 20.30 0.99
N LEU A 117 0.30 19.73 2.04
CA LEU A 117 0.63 20.11 3.44
C LEU A 117 2.05 19.69 3.81
N ARG A 118 2.47 18.49 3.39
CA ARG A 118 3.81 17.96 3.67
C ARG A 118 4.88 18.77 2.94
N SER A 119 4.60 19.21 1.73
CA SER A 119 5.54 19.96 0.85
C SER A 119 6.92 19.29 0.78
N ALA A 120 6.96 17.96 0.71
CA ALA A 120 8.20 17.21 0.68
C ALA A 120 8.95 17.44 -0.63
N GLN A 121 10.28 17.57 -0.53
CA GLN A 121 11.13 17.72 -1.69
C GLN A 121 11.00 16.50 -2.61
N GLY A 122 10.83 16.73 -3.90
CA GLY A 122 10.69 15.69 -4.93
C GLY A 122 9.28 15.12 -5.06
N GLN A 123 8.32 15.50 -4.21
CA GLN A 123 6.94 15.07 -4.34
C GLN A 123 6.15 16.05 -5.22
N THR A 124 5.75 15.59 -6.41
CA THR A 124 5.01 16.41 -7.38
C THR A 124 3.54 16.52 -6.98
N GLN A 125 3.01 17.74 -7.00
CA GLN A 125 1.59 17.98 -6.76
C GLN A 125 0.75 17.37 -7.88
N PRO A 126 -0.36 16.68 -7.57
CA PRO A 126 -1.31 16.23 -8.58
C PRO A 126 -1.87 17.41 -9.39
N THR A 127 -1.95 17.21 -10.70
CA THR A 127 -2.54 18.18 -11.65
C THR A 127 -4.02 17.91 -11.87
N ARG A 128 -4.47 16.67 -11.59
CA ARG A 128 -5.87 16.26 -11.62
C ARG A 128 -6.23 15.57 -10.30
N VAL A 129 -7.29 16.05 -9.67
CA VAL A 129 -7.76 15.55 -8.36
C VAL A 129 -9.10 14.86 -8.53
N LEU A 130 -9.22 13.65 -7.97
CA LEU A 130 -10.44 12.86 -7.96
C LEU A 130 -11.16 13.04 -6.62
N VAL A 131 -12.48 13.25 -6.67
CA VAL A 131 -13.32 13.46 -5.48
C VAL A 131 -14.43 12.40 -5.47
N GLY A 132 -14.51 11.62 -4.40
CA GLY A 132 -15.52 10.58 -4.23
C GLY A 132 -14.94 9.17 -4.18
N GLU A 133 -15.82 8.17 -4.05
CA GLU A 133 -15.43 6.80 -3.73
C GLU A 133 -15.14 5.94 -4.98
N ARG A 134 -15.72 6.27 -6.13
CA ARG A 134 -15.59 5.48 -7.36
C ARG A 134 -15.48 6.37 -8.58
N HIS A 135 -14.51 6.06 -9.45
CA HIS A 135 -14.25 6.78 -10.68
C HIS A 135 -14.12 5.79 -11.84
N GLU A 136 -14.93 6.01 -12.87
CA GLU A 136 -14.81 5.31 -14.15
C GLU A 136 -14.18 6.27 -15.15
N LEU A 137 -12.97 5.96 -15.56
CA LEU A 137 -12.16 6.84 -16.41
C LEU A 137 -11.79 6.09 -17.68
N ASN A 138 -11.77 6.80 -18.80
CA ASN A 138 -11.05 6.37 -19.99
C ASN A 138 -9.83 7.27 -20.15
N ILE A 139 -8.65 6.69 -20.08
CA ILE A 139 -7.37 7.39 -20.26
C ILE A 139 -6.64 6.74 -21.42
N ASP A 140 -6.42 7.49 -22.49
CA ASP A 140 -5.68 7.04 -23.67
C ASP A 140 -6.17 5.67 -24.21
N GLY A 141 -7.51 5.49 -24.29
CA GLY A 141 -8.15 4.26 -24.77
C GLY A 141 -8.17 3.10 -23.77
N VAL A 142 -7.79 3.31 -22.52
CA VAL A 142 -7.86 2.31 -21.46
C VAL A 142 -8.96 2.66 -20.46
N ASP A 143 -9.91 1.75 -20.25
CA ASP A 143 -10.95 1.89 -19.24
C ASP A 143 -10.42 1.48 -17.87
N LEU A 144 -10.55 2.39 -16.90
CA LEU A 144 -10.06 2.24 -15.54
C LEU A 144 -11.20 2.44 -14.54
N VAL A 145 -11.33 1.54 -13.59
CA VAL A 145 -12.17 1.75 -12.41
C VAL A 145 -11.22 1.99 -11.23
N LEU A 146 -11.25 3.22 -10.70
CA LEU A 146 -10.51 3.58 -9.49
C LEU A 146 -11.47 3.65 -8.31
N LEU A 147 -11.08 3.04 -7.21
CA LEU A 147 -11.86 2.97 -5.98
C LEU A 147 -11.09 3.62 -4.84
N ASN A 148 -11.74 4.56 -4.14
CA ASN A 148 -11.23 5.05 -2.87
C ASN A 148 -11.82 4.17 -1.75
N PRO A 149 -11.02 3.30 -1.10
CA PRO A 149 -11.50 2.41 -0.04
C PRO A 149 -11.72 3.13 1.30
N GLY A 150 -11.62 4.46 1.32
CA GLY A 150 -11.60 5.20 2.57
C GLY A 150 -10.27 5.07 3.33
N PRO A 151 -10.24 5.43 4.62
CA PRO A 151 -9.02 5.39 5.42
C PRO A 151 -8.62 3.94 5.73
N THR A 152 -7.60 3.43 5.03
CA THR A 152 -7.04 2.09 5.19
C THR A 152 -5.55 2.14 5.50
N HIS A 153 -4.73 2.63 4.57
CA HIS A 153 -3.30 2.83 4.70
C HIS A 153 -2.99 4.26 4.22
N GLY A 154 -2.62 5.15 5.13
CA GLY A 154 -2.52 6.57 4.82
C GLY A 154 -3.88 7.22 4.54
N SER A 155 -3.87 8.33 3.83
CA SER A 155 -5.06 9.09 3.45
C SER A 155 -5.19 9.19 1.93
N GLY A 156 -6.42 9.02 1.41
CA GLY A 156 -6.69 9.16 -0.01
C GLY A 156 -6.09 8.06 -0.87
N ASN A 157 -6.29 6.81 -0.48
CA ASN A 157 -5.89 5.65 -1.27
C ASN A 157 -6.75 5.51 -2.54
N LEU A 158 -6.11 5.11 -3.63
CA LEU A 158 -6.78 4.67 -4.86
C LEU A 158 -6.37 3.23 -5.17
N ALA A 159 -7.36 2.35 -5.21
CA ALA A 159 -7.23 1.01 -5.74
C ALA A 159 -7.69 0.98 -7.20
N ALA A 160 -7.11 0.14 -8.04
CA ALA A 160 -7.51 -0.01 -9.44
C ALA A 160 -8.12 -1.40 -9.68
N TYR A 161 -9.24 -1.43 -10.36
CA TYR A 161 -9.96 -2.65 -10.72
C TYR A 161 -10.10 -2.76 -12.23
N PHE A 162 -9.56 -3.84 -12.78
CA PHE A 162 -9.54 -4.18 -14.19
C PHE A 162 -10.49 -5.35 -14.41
N LEU A 163 -11.71 -5.04 -14.89
CA LEU A 163 -12.80 -6.02 -15.02
C LEU A 163 -12.44 -7.15 -16.00
N GLU A 164 -11.94 -6.78 -17.18
CA GLU A 164 -11.66 -7.74 -18.25
C GLU A 164 -10.52 -8.70 -17.86
N GLU A 165 -9.49 -8.17 -17.20
CA GLU A 165 -8.34 -8.93 -16.73
C GLU A 165 -8.59 -9.64 -15.40
N LYS A 166 -9.74 -9.43 -14.78
CA LYS A 166 -10.07 -9.90 -13.42
C LYS A 166 -8.94 -9.65 -12.43
N THR A 167 -8.36 -8.47 -12.52
CA THR A 167 -7.20 -8.06 -11.74
C THR A 167 -7.54 -6.86 -10.85
N PHE A 168 -7.11 -6.92 -9.60
CA PHE A 168 -7.27 -5.87 -8.62
C PHE A 168 -5.90 -5.43 -8.10
N PHE A 169 -5.63 -4.13 -8.14
CA PHE A 169 -4.43 -3.51 -7.58
C PHE A 169 -4.81 -2.62 -6.41
N SER A 170 -4.14 -2.80 -5.28
CA SER A 170 -4.26 -1.88 -4.15
C SER A 170 -2.94 -1.84 -3.39
N SER A 171 -2.28 -0.69 -3.47
CA SER A 171 -0.96 -0.51 -2.87
C SER A 171 -1.05 -0.52 -1.34
N ASP A 172 -0.14 -1.26 -0.70
CA ASP A 172 0.12 -1.33 0.74
C ASP A 172 -1.11 -1.66 1.62
N THR A 173 -2.11 -2.35 1.08
CA THR A 173 -3.30 -2.73 1.83
C THR A 173 -3.22 -4.14 2.40
N ILE A 174 -3.05 -5.17 1.57
CA ILE A 174 -2.91 -6.57 2.01
C ILE A 174 -1.66 -7.18 1.41
N LEU A 175 -0.99 -8.05 2.18
CA LEU A 175 0.13 -8.87 1.72
C LEU A 175 -0.21 -10.35 1.91
N ALA A 176 0.29 -11.19 1.01
CA ALA A 176 0.19 -12.66 1.14
C ALA A 176 1.15 -13.25 2.20
N SER A 177 1.70 -12.42 3.07
CA SER A 177 2.65 -12.77 4.13
C SER A 177 2.32 -12.01 5.40
N ALA A 178 3.04 -12.28 6.50
CA ALA A 178 2.92 -11.52 7.74
C ALA A 178 3.93 -10.36 7.85
N LYS A 179 4.58 -9.96 6.75
CA LYS A 179 5.65 -8.95 6.73
C LYS A 179 5.14 -7.50 6.82
N TYR A 180 4.04 -7.27 7.49
CA TYR A 180 3.50 -5.92 7.69
C TYR A 180 4.35 -5.04 8.62
N GLY A 181 5.19 -5.65 9.42
CA GLY A 181 6.01 -4.94 10.40
C GLY A 181 5.17 -4.13 11.38
N PHE A 182 5.54 -2.87 11.56
CA PHE A 182 4.94 -2.02 12.59
C PHE A 182 3.60 -1.39 12.18
N MET A 183 3.23 -1.42 10.91
CA MET A 183 1.97 -0.88 10.36
C MET A 183 1.64 0.56 10.85
N PRO A 184 2.55 1.54 10.73
CA PRO A 184 2.39 2.84 11.39
C PRO A 184 1.19 3.64 10.87
N ASP A 185 0.84 3.44 9.60
CA ASP A 185 -0.11 4.27 8.84
C ASP A 185 -1.45 3.58 8.62
N TYR A 186 -1.70 2.43 9.30
CA TYR A 186 -2.93 1.68 9.13
C TYR A 186 -4.06 2.17 10.04
N HIS A 187 -5.25 2.31 9.47
CA HIS A 187 -6.48 2.71 10.14
C HIS A 187 -7.32 1.46 10.46
N PHE A 188 -7.05 0.82 11.57
CA PHE A 188 -7.60 -0.51 11.89
C PHE A 188 -9.13 -0.53 12.04
N ALA A 189 -9.74 0.56 12.53
CA ALA A 189 -11.19 0.62 12.72
C ALA A 189 -11.99 0.25 11.48
N ASN A 190 -11.54 0.69 10.30
CA ASN A 190 -12.22 0.46 9.03
C ASN A 190 -11.50 -0.53 8.11
N PHE A 191 -10.26 -0.88 8.44
CA PHE A 191 -9.38 -1.65 7.54
C PHE A 191 -10.03 -2.95 7.06
N VAL A 192 -10.48 -3.79 8.00
CA VAL A 192 -11.06 -5.11 7.68
C VAL A 192 -12.35 -4.97 6.88
N LYS A 193 -13.21 -4.01 7.23
CA LYS A 193 -14.46 -3.74 6.51
C LYS A 193 -14.21 -3.45 5.03
N TYR A 194 -13.24 -2.58 4.72
CA TYR A 194 -12.89 -2.25 3.34
C TYR A 194 -12.25 -3.44 2.62
N MET A 195 -11.37 -4.18 3.29
CA MET A 195 -10.75 -5.36 2.68
C MET A 195 -11.79 -6.45 2.38
N ARG A 196 -12.79 -6.63 3.24
CA ARG A 196 -13.93 -7.52 2.97
C ARG A 196 -14.75 -7.04 1.78
N GLY A 197 -14.98 -5.72 1.67
CA GLY A 197 -15.68 -5.13 0.52
C GLY A 197 -14.98 -5.41 -0.81
N PHE A 198 -13.64 -5.46 -0.85
CA PHE A 198 -12.92 -5.83 -2.06
C PHE A 198 -13.14 -7.30 -2.47
N LEU A 199 -13.42 -8.19 -1.52
CA LEU A 199 -13.79 -9.58 -1.80
C LEU A 199 -15.19 -9.73 -2.44
N GLU A 200 -16.02 -8.70 -2.46
CA GLU A 200 -17.30 -8.71 -3.17
C GLU A 200 -17.15 -8.43 -4.67
N LEU A 201 -16.00 -7.91 -5.11
CA LEU A 201 -15.69 -7.68 -6.51
C LEU A 201 -15.28 -9.00 -7.21
N ASP A 202 -15.52 -9.11 -8.52
CA ASP A 202 -15.15 -10.29 -9.32
C ASP A 202 -13.74 -10.17 -9.88
N TRP A 203 -12.75 -10.61 -9.12
CA TRP A 203 -11.35 -10.66 -9.53
C TRP A 203 -10.68 -11.97 -9.06
N ASP A 204 -9.65 -12.39 -9.79
CA ASP A 204 -8.89 -13.62 -9.51
C ASP A 204 -7.44 -13.31 -9.08
N ARG A 205 -6.87 -12.18 -9.55
CA ARG A 205 -5.50 -11.75 -9.29
C ARG A 205 -5.48 -10.47 -8.47
N PHE A 206 -4.67 -10.47 -7.42
CA PHE A 206 -4.39 -9.28 -6.62
C PHE A 206 -2.94 -8.86 -6.74
N ILE A 207 -2.71 -7.57 -7.01
CA ILE A 207 -1.38 -6.97 -7.08
C ILE A 207 -1.24 -6.03 -5.87
N PRO A 208 -0.43 -6.39 -4.87
CA PRO A 208 -0.15 -5.52 -3.73
C PRO A 208 0.90 -4.46 -4.09
N GLY A 209 1.05 -3.45 -3.25
CA GLY A 209 2.12 -2.46 -3.37
C GLY A 209 3.52 -2.99 -3.05
N ARG A 210 3.61 -4.23 -2.55
CA ARG A 210 4.89 -4.86 -2.15
C ARG A 210 4.90 -6.36 -2.40
N PHE A 211 6.11 -6.88 -2.62
CA PHE A 211 6.40 -8.30 -2.76
C PHE A 211 5.63 -8.99 -3.89
N GLU A 212 5.01 -10.14 -3.61
CA GLU A 212 4.49 -11.02 -4.65
C GLU A 212 3.03 -10.73 -5.00
N VAL A 213 2.71 -10.92 -6.28
CA VAL A 213 1.32 -11.00 -6.76
C VAL A 213 0.66 -12.23 -6.14
N CYS A 214 -0.58 -12.12 -5.74
CA CYS A 214 -1.30 -13.22 -5.13
C CYS A 214 -2.70 -13.44 -5.73
N ASP A 215 -3.28 -14.57 -5.38
CA ASP A 215 -4.65 -14.92 -5.73
C ASP A 215 -5.65 -14.43 -4.66
N ARG A 216 -6.92 -14.60 -4.96
CA ARG A 216 -8.03 -14.24 -4.08
C ARG A 216 -7.97 -14.97 -2.72
N ALA A 217 -7.57 -16.24 -2.71
CA ALA A 217 -7.49 -17.03 -1.48
C ALA A 217 -6.38 -16.50 -0.56
N SER A 218 -5.24 -16.13 -1.11
CA SER A 218 -4.13 -15.51 -0.39
C SER A 218 -4.51 -14.14 0.17
N PHE A 219 -5.24 -13.33 -0.60
CA PHE A 219 -5.78 -12.05 -0.14
C PHE A 219 -6.74 -12.25 1.04
N GLU A 220 -7.72 -13.14 0.90
CA GLU A 220 -8.69 -13.44 1.96
C GLU A 220 -7.98 -13.96 3.22
N ARG A 221 -6.96 -14.79 3.05
CA ARG A 221 -6.13 -15.25 4.17
C ARG A 221 -5.42 -14.10 4.88
N GLY A 222 -4.92 -13.11 4.14
CA GLY A 222 -4.33 -11.89 4.69
C GLY A 222 -5.35 -11.10 5.52
N VAL A 223 -6.59 -10.93 5.03
CA VAL A 223 -7.67 -10.30 5.79
C VAL A 223 -7.97 -11.08 7.07
N ASN A 224 -8.14 -12.40 6.96
CA ASN A 224 -8.39 -13.28 8.11
C ASN A 224 -7.26 -13.18 9.15
N PHE A 225 -6.01 -13.07 8.71
CA PHE A 225 -4.86 -12.91 9.61
C PHE A 225 -4.95 -11.60 10.40
N ILE A 226 -5.22 -10.47 9.75
CA ILE A 226 -5.35 -9.17 10.44
C ILE A 226 -6.52 -9.20 11.44
N GLU A 227 -7.68 -9.73 11.06
CA GLU A 227 -8.82 -9.92 11.98
C GLU A 227 -8.44 -10.77 13.19
N ALA A 228 -7.71 -11.86 12.95
CA ALA A 228 -7.28 -12.75 14.03
C ALA A 228 -6.30 -12.05 14.98
N VAL A 229 -5.37 -11.23 14.47
CA VAL A 229 -4.48 -10.43 15.32
C VAL A 229 -5.27 -9.41 16.14
N MET A 230 -6.24 -8.72 15.54
CA MET A 230 -7.12 -7.78 16.25
C MET A 230 -7.90 -8.52 17.37
N THR A 231 -8.46 -9.67 17.08
CA THR A 231 -9.18 -10.51 18.05
C THR A 231 -8.25 -10.99 19.18
N ALA A 232 -7.04 -11.43 18.84
CA ALA A 232 -6.04 -11.83 19.84
C ALA A 232 -5.66 -10.66 20.76
N CYS A 233 -5.51 -9.44 20.22
CA CYS A 233 -5.26 -8.24 21.02
C CYS A 233 -6.42 -7.93 21.98
N GLN A 234 -7.68 -8.09 21.53
CA GLN A 234 -8.86 -7.93 22.40
C GLN A 234 -8.89 -9.00 23.52
N HIS A 235 -8.58 -10.25 23.18
CA HIS A 235 -8.48 -11.32 24.17
C HIS A 235 -7.35 -11.06 25.18
N ALA A 236 -6.19 -10.56 24.71
CA ALA A 236 -5.09 -10.18 25.60
C ALA A 236 -5.53 -9.13 26.62
N PHE A 237 -6.30 -8.12 26.17
CA PHE A 237 -6.82 -7.07 27.04
C PHE A 237 -7.72 -7.63 28.14
N VAL A 238 -8.71 -8.47 27.81
CA VAL A 238 -9.65 -9.03 28.79
C VAL A 238 -9.03 -10.10 29.69
N ASN A 239 -7.93 -10.71 29.29
CA ASN A 239 -7.18 -11.70 30.08
C ASN A 239 -5.99 -11.10 30.86
N PHE A 240 -5.93 -9.79 30.97
CA PHE A 240 -4.90 -9.06 31.73
C PHE A 240 -3.45 -9.36 31.27
N VAL A 241 -3.24 -9.71 30.01
CA VAL A 241 -1.90 -9.76 29.42
C VAL A 241 -1.32 -8.35 29.48
N PRO A 242 0.00 -8.16 29.79
CA PRO A 242 0.63 -6.85 29.75
C PRO A 242 0.70 -6.29 28.33
N ILE A 243 -0.41 -5.72 27.85
CA ILE A 243 -0.61 -5.26 26.45
C ILE A 243 0.37 -4.14 26.03
N TRP A 244 0.97 -3.44 27.00
CA TRP A 244 2.01 -2.42 26.76
C TRP A 244 3.42 -3.01 26.59
N ALA A 245 3.58 -4.32 26.79
CA ALA A 245 4.88 -4.98 26.77
C ALA A 245 5.01 -5.90 25.55
N TYR A 246 6.06 -5.69 24.77
CA TYR A 246 6.28 -6.38 23.49
C TYR A 246 6.33 -7.91 23.62
N GLU A 247 7.18 -8.43 24.49
CA GLU A 247 7.39 -9.89 24.60
C GLU A 247 6.14 -10.65 25.10
N PRO A 248 5.40 -10.19 26.13
CA PRO A 248 4.14 -10.81 26.51
C PRO A 248 3.10 -10.80 25.38
N MET A 249 2.95 -9.69 24.67
CA MET A 249 2.01 -9.59 23.55
C MET A 249 2.41 -10.49 22.38
N LYS A 250 3.69 -10.51 22.03
CA LYS A 250 4.21 -11.40 21.00
C LYS A 250 3.96 -12.86 21.35
N GLY A 251 4.34 -13.27 22.58
CA GLY A 251 4.15 -14.64 23.05
C GLY A 251 2.68 -15.06 23.02
N PHE A 252 1.79 -14.21 23.53
CA PHE A 252 0.35 -14.45 23.50
C PHE A 252 -0.18 -14.61 22.07
N CYS A 253 0.18 -13.72 21.14
CA CYS A 253 -0.26 -13.83 19.76
C CYS A 253 0.29 -15.07 19.06
N ILE A 254 1.54 -15.46 19.31
CA ILE A 254 2.11 -16.71 18.76
C ILE A 254 1.33 -17.93 19.28
N GLU A 255 1.00 -17.98 20.56
CA GLU A 255 0.22 -19.06 21.15
C GLU A 255 -1.18 -19.15 20.53
N GLN A 256 -1.86 -18.01 20.37
CA GLN A 256 -3.24 -17.96 19.85
C GLN A 256 -3.33 -18.22 18.35
N LEU A 257 -2.34 -17.80 17.57
CA LEU A 257 -2.43 -17.72 16.10
C LEU A 257 -1.49 -18.67 15.39
N GLY A 258 -0.50 -19.25 16.07
CA GLY A 258 0.56 -20.05 15.46
C GLY A 258 0.07 -21.29 14.72
N GLU A 259 -0.99 -21.96 15.19
CA GLU A 259 -1.58 -23.10 14.49
C GLU A 259 -2.19 -22.71 13.14
N SER A 260 -2.85 -21.55 13.07
CA SER A 260 -3.58 -21.11 11.87
C SER A 260 -2.74 -20.30 10.89
N PHE A 261 -1.73 -19.57 11.38
CA PHE A 261 -0.99 -18.58 10.58
C PHE A 261 0.53 -18.66 10.74
N GLY A 262 1.05 -19.59 11.52
CA GLY A 262 2.48 -19.69 11.79
C GLY A 262 3.34 -20.01 10.57
N ASP A 263 2.75 -20.51 9.49
CA ASP A 263 3.38 -20.76 8.20
C ASP A 263 3.50 -19.50 7.32
N LEU A 264 2.81 -18.38 7.67
CA LEU A 264 2.98 -17.13 6.95
C LEU A 264 4.40 -16.60 7.10
N GLU A 265 5.02 -16.27 5.97
CA GLU A 265 6.37 -15.71 5.96
C GLU A 265 6.46 -14.45 6.83
N GLY A 266 7.39 -14.46 7.79
CA GLY A 266 7.59 -13.36 8.72
C GLY A 266 6.70 -13.36 9.95
N PHE A 267 5.83 -14.37 10.16
CA PHE A 267 4.87 -14.43 11.27
C PHE A 267 5.51 -14.15 12.64
N GLU A 268 6.48 -14.96 13.07
CA GLU A 268 7.10 -14.80 14.39
C GLU A 268 7.84 -13.48 14.58
N GLY A 269 8.40 -12.93 13.49
CA GLY A 269 9.16 -11.69 13.51
C GLY A 269 8.30 -10.45 13.61
N HIS A 270 7.07 -10.49 13.09
CA HIS A 270 6.24 -9.30 12.90
C HIS A 270 4.96 -9.26 13.73
N VAL A 271 4.40 -10.43 14.11
CA VAL A 271 3.11 -10.49 14.83
C VAL A 271 3.11 -9.67 16.12
N GLY A 272 4.21 -9.66 16.88
CA GLY A 272 4.31 -8.87 18.10
C GLY A 272 4.30 -7.35 17.82
N GLN A 273 4.94 -6.90 16.75
CA GLN A 273 4.94 -5.49 16.34
C GLN A 273 3.55 -5.05 15.91
N MET A 274 2.86 -5.88 15.12
CA MET A 274 1.48 -5.63 14.72
C MET A 274 0.55 -5.54 15.93
N ALA A 275 0.66 -6.50 16.84
CA ALA A 275 -0.17 -6.54 18.05
C ALA A 275 0.00 -5.27 18.90
N ILE A 276 1.22 -4.83 19.17
CA ILE A 276 1.48 -3.60 19.92
C ILE A 276 0.89 -2.39 19.18
N ARG A 277 1.04 -2.31 17.86
CA ARG A 277 0.49 -1.19 17.09
C ARG A 277 -1.04 -1.17 17.12
N ILE A 278 -1.68 -2.33 16.98
CA ILE A 278 -3.13 -2.48 17.06
C ILE A 278 -3.64 -2.06 18.45
N VAL A 279 -2.99 -2.55 19.52
CA VAL A 279 -3.34 -2.17 20.89
C VAL A 279 -3.22 -0.66 21.10
N HIS A 280 -2.15 -0.03 20.64
CA HIS A 280 -1.97 1.43 20.75
C HIS A 280 -3.07 2.19 20.01
N HIS A 281 -3.47 1.72 18.82
CA HIS A 281 -4.57 2.30 18.06
C HIS A 281 -5.87 2.29 18.89
N TYR A 282 -6.24 1.14 19.40
CA TYR A 282 -7.49 0.98 20.15
C TYR A 282 -7.44 1.59 21.55
N LEU A 283 -6.29 1.68 22.20
CA LEU A 283 -6.16 2.40 23.48
C LEU A 283 -6.42 3.91 23.29
N MET A 284 -6.14 4.46 22.11
CA MET A 284 -6.43 5.86 21.79
C MET A 284 -7.86 6.07 21.30
N GLY A 285 -8.41 5.14 20.50
CA GLY A 285 -9.73 5.21 19.90
C GLY A 285 -10.83 4.43 20.65
N GLY A 286 -10.45 3.46 21.47
CA GLY A 286 -11.35 2.55 22.22
C GLY A 286 -11.87 1.39 21.39
N TRP A 287 -11.91 0.20 21.99
CA TRP A 287 -12.58 -0.97 21.43
C TRP A 287 -14.10 -0.70 21.34
N GLY A 288 -14.72 -1.09 20.25
CA GLY A 288 -16.14 -0.89 20.00
C GLY A 288 -16.50 0.42 19.31
N LEU A 289 -15.49 1.19 18.87
CA LEU A 289 -15.67 2.39 18.05
C LEU A 289 -15.35 2.13 16.57
N GLU A 290 -15.35 0.88 16.16
CA GLU A 290 -14.96 0.42 14.82
C GLU A 290 -15.85 0.99 13.71
N ASP A 291 -17.12 1.30 14.04
CA ASP A 291 -18.06 1.95 13.12
C ASP A 291 -17.93 3.48 13.10
N THR A 292 -17.12 4.04 13.99
CA THR A 292 -16.87 5.48 14.01
C THR A 292 -15.79 5.77 12.96
N PRO A 293 -16.07 6.60 11.94
CA PRO A 293 -15.03 7.04 11.03
C PRO A 293 -13.92 7.67 11.86
N GLU A 294 -12.72 7.10 11.83
CA GLU A 294 -11.60 7.83 12.39
C GLU A 294 -11.52 9.19 11.70
N PRO A 295 -11.28 10.27 12.45
CA PRO A 295 -10.88 11.51 11.84
C PRO A 295 -9.55 11.22 11.12
N SER A 296 -9.66 10.75 9.90
CA SER A 296 -8.55 10.25 9.07
C SER A 296 -7.52 11.33 8.80
N VAL A 297 -7.91 12.55 9.02
CA VAL A 297 -7.01 13.71 9.05
C VAL A 297 -7.64 14.68 10.05
N LEU A 298 -6.96 14.97 11.12
CA LEU A 298 -7.08 16.29 11.71
C LEU A 298 -6.62 17.24 10.61
N LEU A 299 -7.59 17.71 9.86
CA LEU A 299 -7.33 18.57 8.73
C LEU A 299 -6.64 19.80 9.30
N ALA A 300 -5.49 20.13 8.76
CA ALA A 300 -4.72 21.30 9.21
C ALA A 300 -5.54 22.60 9.19
N ASP A 301 -6.66 22.61 8.46
CA ASP A 301 -7.64 23.68 8.45
C ASP A 301 -8.44 23.80 9.75
N GLU A 302 -8.48 22.74 10.57
CA GLU A 302 -9.12 22.75 11.89
C GLU A 302 -8.12 23.03 13.02
N ILE A 303 -6.83 22.80 12.78
CA ILE A 303 -5.76 23.23 13.66
C ILE A 303 -5.37 24.66 13.25
N ARG A 304 -6.15 25.62 13.67
CA ARG A 304 -5.71 27.03 13.69
C ARG A 304 -4.82 27.20 14.92
N LEU A 305 -3.51 27.09 14.71
CA LEU A 305 -2.54 27.62 15.67
C LEU A 305 -2.60 29.13 15.71
#